data_4282156ab64eae46059cb02b3541658d
#
_entry.id   4282156ab64eae46059cb02b3541658d
#
_cell.length_a   1.000
_cell.length_b   1.000
_cell.length_c   1.000
_cell.angle_alpha   90.00
_cell.angle_beta   90.00
_cell.angle_gamma   90.00
#
_symmetry.space_group_name_H-M   'P 1'
#
loop_
_entity.id
_entity.type
_entity.pdbx_description
1 polymer ?
#
loop_
_entity_poly.entity_id
_entity_poly.type
_entity_poly.pdbx_seq_one_letter_code
_entity_poly.pdbx_strand_id
1 'polypeptide(L)'
;MTTNKKNILILSAGRRVELVQDFQAEAAKFSDGIKVLATDLNPRMSPACHVADGAFSVPPISAENYIDSIFDLALEQNIGLIIPTIDTELQKLADARRRFEEAGIHIIISDSELVTICRDKRFTASLFNRCDIATPEIYERENLTFPCFAKPYDGSRSIGAKYIHTAEDLSYDMLKDPKIIFCQYIDITNEFTEFTVDLYYDRSGRLKCAVPRERLEVRTGEVSKGATRRNGLYTLLIDKMSHLEGARGCITAQFFCKGSTVYGIEINPRFGGGFPLTYAAGGNYPGWLIREYLYGEKIPFFDEWENNLIMLRYDAKVLVHEK
;
A
#
# COMPACT_ATOMS: atom_id res chain seq x y z
N MET A 1 20.11 -5.31 30.03
CA MET A 1 18.65 -5.54 29.95
C MET A 1 18.23 -5.01 28.60
N THR A 2 17.90 -5.87 27.64
CA THR A 2 17.32 -5.45 26.36
C THR A 2 15.94 -4.89 26.67
N THR A 3 15.78 -3.57 26.60
CA THR A 3 14.46 -2.94 26.64
C THR A 3 13.64 -3.53 25.54
N ASN A 4 12.55 -4.19 25.91
CA ASN A 4 11.66 -4.82 24.93
C ASN A 4 10.94 -3.71 24.17
N LYS A 5 11.47 -3.34 22.99
CA LYS A 5 10.94 -2.30 22.13
C LYS A 5 9.60 -2.73 21.59
N LYS A 6 8.52 -2.01 21.91
CA LYS A 6 7.16 -2.44 21.54
C LYS A 6 6.31 -1.34 20.92
N ASN A 7 6.69 -0.07 21.02
CA ASN A 7 5.89 1.00 20.43
C ASN A 7 5.85 0.88 18.89
N ILE A 8 4.81 1.38 18.30
CA ILE A 8 4.56 1.37 16.85
C ILE A 8 4.74 2.78 16.31
N LEU A 9 5.43 2.93 15.19
CA LEU A 9 5.64 4.21 14.51
C LEU A 9 5.05 4.14 13.11
N ILE A 10 4.04 4.96 12.84
CA ILE A 10 3.43 5.12 11.52
C ILE A 10 4.11 6.30 10.84
N LEU A 11 4.84 6.03 9.75
CA LEU A 11 5.56 7.06 8.99
C LEU A 11 4.63 7.76 8.01
N SER A 12 4.92 9.05 7.73
CA SER A 12 4.20 9.86 6.74
C SER A 12 2.69 9.78 6.90
N ALA A 13 2.21 9.84 8.17
CA ALA A 13 0.86 9.47 8.55
C ALA A 13 -0.23 10.30 7.88
N GLY A 14 0.00 11.60 7.64
CA GLY A 14 -0.86 12.48 6.85
C GLY A 14 -2.33 12.39 7.26
N ARG A 15 -3.18 11.88 6.37
CA ARG A 15 -4.62 11.72 6.55
C ARG A 15 -5.04 10.32 6.99
N ARG A 16 -4.09 9.45 7.41
CA ARG A 16 -4.31 8.05 7.77
C ARG A 16 -4.89 7.88 9.19
N VAL A 17 -5.88 8.70 9.57
CA VAL A 17 -6.51 8.70 10.89
C VAL A 17 -7.01 7.31 11.27
N GLU A 18 -7.79 6.68 10.39
CA GLU A 18 -8.36 5.35 10.62
C GLU A 18 -7.27 4.29 10.81
N LEU A 19 -6.19 4.32 10.01
CA LEU A 19 -5.07 3.39 10.17
C LEU A 19 -4.39 3.52 11.55
N VAL A 20 -4.18 4.75 12.03
CA VAL A 20 -3.65 4.99 13.39
C VAL A 20 -4.59 4.40 14.43
N GLN A 21 -5.89 4.65 14.31
CA GLN A 21 -6.92 4.17 15.24
C GLN A 21 -7.03 2.63 15.21
N ASP A 22 -6.92 2.01 14.04
CA ASP A 22 -6.91 0.54 13.89
C ASP A 22 -5.73 -0.07 14.65
N PHE A 23 -4.53 0.50 14.50
CA PHE A 23 -3.36 0.07 15.29
C PHE A 23 -3.51 0.32 16.78
N GLN A 24 -4.10 1.46 17.21
CA GLN A 24 -4.38 1.74 18.62
C GLN A 24 -5.38 0.74 19.21
N ALA A 25 -6.46 0.43 18.47
CA ALA A 25 -7.46 -0.54 18.89
C ALA A 25 -6.87 -1.95 19.08
N GLU A 26 -5.94 -2.35 18.20
CA GLU A 26 -5.26 -3.63 18.33
C GLU A 26 -4.18 -3.62 19.41
N ALA A 27 -3.40 -2.54 19.54
CA ALA A 27 -2.38 -2.38 20.56
C ALA A 27 -2.97 -2.41 21.97
N ALA A 28 -4.16 -1.85 22.18
CA ALA A 28 -4.87 -1.83 23.46
C ALA A 28 -5.27 -3.24 23.97
N LYS A 29 -5.27 -4.27 23.11
CA LYS A 29 -5.54 -5.66 23.51
C LYS A 29 -4.37 -6.33 24.23
N PHE A 30 -3.19 -5.70 24.21
CA PHE A 30 -1.99 -6.19 24.87
C PHE A 30 -1.73 -5.41 26.18
N SER A 31 -1.31 -6.13 27.22
CA SER A 31 -1.10 -5.53 28.56
C SER A 31 0.15 -4.65 28.66
N ASP A 32 0.97 -4.59 27.61
CA ASP A 32 2.30 -3.95 27.63
C ASP A 32 2.28 -2.43 27.45
N GLY A 33 1.11 -1.82 27.31
CA GLY A 33 0.98 -0.37 27.12
C GLY A 33 1.62 0.14 25.82
N ILE A 34 1.45 -0.61 24.73
CA ILE A 34 1.97 -0.27 23.39
C ILE A 34 1.39 1.06 22.93
N LYS A 35 2.25 2.02 22.62
CA LYS A 35 1.85 3.32 22.05
C LYS A 35 1.95 3.28 20.52
N VAL A 36 1.02 3.95 19.86
CA VAL A 36 1.02 4.17 18.42
C VAL A 36 1.39 5.62 18.13
N LEU A 37 2.61 5.83 17.67
CA LEU A 37 3.19 7.12 17.37
C LEU A 37 3.11 7.40 15.88
N ALA A 38 3.15 8.66 15.49
CA ALA A 38 3.08 9.04 14.08
C ALA A 38 4.16 10.07 13.71
N THR A 39 4.60 10.03 12.45
CA THR A 39 5.48 11.08 11.90
C THR A 39 4.85 11.74 10.68
N ASP A 40 5.22 12.99 10.48
CA ASP A 40 4.91 13.76 9.28
C ASP A 40 6.00 14.83 9.09
N LEU A 41 6.13 15.38 7.88
CA LEU A 41 6.95 16.56 7.62
C LEU A 41 6.46 17.76 8.45
N ASN A 42 5.13 17.89 8.57
CA ASN A 42 4.48 18.90 9.39
C ASN A 42 3.36 18.27 10.25
N PRO A 43 3.69 17.68 11.42
CA PRO A 43 2.71 17.01 12.28
C PRO A 43 1.53 17.90 12.70
N ARG A 44 1.74 19.21 12.79
CA ARG A 44 0.67 20.17 13.15
C ARG A 44 -0.45 20.20 12.11
N MET A 45 -0.14 19.91 10.84
CA MET A 45 -1.09 19.90 9.72
C MET A 45 -1.52 18.48 9.32
N SER A 46 -1.10 17.46 10.06
CA SER A 46 -1.45 16.06 9.83
C SER A 46 -2.51 15.59 10.82
N PRO A 47 -3.76 15.36 10.40
CA PRO A 47 -4.81 14.90 11.32
C PRO A 47 -4.47 13.55 11.97
N ALA A 48 -3.76 12.66 11.29
CA ALA A 48 -3.31 11.39 11.88
C ALA A 48 -2.33 11.59 13.03
N CYS A 49 -1.47 12.61 12.97
CA CYS A 49 -0.56 12.96 14.06
C CYS A 49 -1.29 13.48 15.30
N HIS A 50 -2.47 14.06 15.14
CA HIS A 50 -3.25 14.56 16.28
C HIS A 50 -4.06 13.48 17.00
N VAL A 51 -4.30 12.32 16.38
CA VAL A 51 -5.00 11.19 17.00
C VAL A 51 -4.02 10.12 17.53
N ALA A 52 -2.77 10.16 17.11
CA ALA A 52 -1.72 9.28 17.62
C ALA A 52 -1.37 9.57 19.09
N ASP A 53 -0.79 8.58 19.80
CA ASP A 53 -0.34 8.72 21.19
C ASP A 53 0.87 9.66 21.36
N GLY A 54 1.49 10.03 20.25
CA GLY A 54 2.56 11.01 20.15
C GLY A 54 2.92 11.26 18.68
N ALA A 55 3.41 12.46 18.38
CA ALA A 55 3.72 12.85 17.01
C ALA A 55 5.05 13.58 16.91
N PHE A 56 5.80 13.31 15.83
CA PHE A 56 7.15 13.82 15.62
C PHE A 56 7.32 14.34 14.20
N SER A 57 8.05 15.46 14.09
CA SER A 57 8.50 15.96 12.80
C SER A 57 9.73 15.17 12.35
N VAL A 58 9.78 14.85 11.05
CA VAL A 58 10.93 14.21 10.42
C VAL A 58 11.36 15.02 9.20
N PRO A 59 12.63 14.94 8.78
CA PRO A 59 13.10 15.60 7.56
C PRO A 59 12.32 15.13 6.33
N PRO A 60 12.35 15.88 5.22
CA PRO A 60 11.79 15.41 3.96
C PRO A 60 12.52 14.14 3.50
N ILE A 61 11.80 13.25 2.82
CA ILE A 61 12.35 11.96 2.35
C ILE A 61 13.59 12.15 1.46
N SER A 62 13.70 13.29 0.76
CA SER A 62 14.86 13.63 -0.07
C SER A 62 16.11 13.98 0.74
N ALA A 63 15.98 14.30 2.03
CA ALA A 63 17.13 14.63 2.86
C ALA A 63 18.06 13.43 3.05
N GLU A 64 19.35 13.68 3.13
CA GLU A 64 20.38 12.65 3.35
C GLU A 64 20.23 11.98 4.70
N ASN A 65 19.87 12.74 5.73
CA ASN A 65 19.69 12.27 7.10
C ASN A 65 18.31 11.69 7.40
N TYR A 66 17.44 11.46 6.38
CA TYR A 66 16.09 10.95 6.61
C TYR A 66 16.09 9.62 7.37
N ILE A 67 16.87 8.65 6.92
CA ILE A 67 16.95 7.32 7.55
C ILE A 67 17.55 7.39 8.94
N ASP A 68 18.60 8.20 9.15
CA ASP A 68 19.21 8.39 10.47
C ASP A 68 18.25 9.02 11.45
N SER A 69 17.49 10.03 11.03
CA SER A 69 16.48 10.68 11.85
C SER A 69 15.36 9.71 12.29
N ILE A 70 14.91 8.82 11.38
CA ILE A 70 13.93 7.78 11.73
C ILE A 70 14.54 6.76 12.70
N PHE A 71 15.79 6.36 12.48
CA PHE A 71 16.48 5.39 13.31
C PHE A 71 16.68 5.91 14.74
N ASP A 72 17.17 7.15 14.90
CA ASP A 72 17.38 7.79 16.19
C ASP A 72 16.05 7.97 16.95
N LEU A 73 15.01 8.46 16.26
CA LEU A 73 13.66 8.56 16.82
C LEU A 73 13.14 7.18 17.27
N ALA A 74 13.37 6.14 16.49
CA ALA A 74 12.92 4.80 16.83
C ALA A 74 13.63 4.24 18.07
N LEU A 75 14.91 4.55 18.26
CA LEU A 75 15.64 4.21 19.48
C LEU A 75 15.12 4.99 20.70
N GLU A 76 14.97 6.31 20.57
CA GLU A 76 14.50 7.20 21.64
C GLU A 76 13.10 6.85 22.12
N GLN A 77 12.20 6.52 21.18
CA GLN A 77 10.80 6.23 21.49
C GLN A 77 10.50 4.74 21.73
N ASN A 78 11.53 3.88 21.86
CA ASN A 78 11.40 2.44 22.08
C ASN A 78 10.51 1.76 21.02
N ILE A 79 10.67 2.13 19.74
CA ILE A 79 9.91 1.57 18.63
C ILE A 79 10.35 0.14 18.36
N GLY A 80 9.38 -0.79 18.29
CA GLY A 80 9.57 -2.16 17.84
C GLY A 80 9.06 -2.40 16.44
N LEU A 81 8.10 -1.59 15.98
CA LEU A 81 7.43 -1.76 14.70
C LEU A 81 7.29 -0.43 13.96
N ILE A 82 7.72 -0.37 12.71
CA ILE A 82 7.60 0.80 11.82
C ILE A 82 6.70 0.45 10.64
N ILE A 83 5.70 1.30 10.38
CA ILE A 83 4.71 1.14 9.31
C ILE A 83 4.87 2.29 8.31
N PRO A 84 5.48 2.08 7.13
CA PRO A 84 5.51 3.07 6.07
C PRO A 84 4.15 3.18 5.38
N THR A 85 3.78 4.38 4.92
CA THR A 85 2.46 4.62 4.31
C THR A 85 2.48 5.23 2.92
N ILE A 86 3.61 5.69 2.41
CA ILE A 86 3.72 6.31 1.09
C ILE A 86 4.80 5.67 0.23
N ASP A 87 4.56 5.61 -1.08
CA ASP A 87 5.40 4.87 -2.02
C ASP A 87 6.83 5.42 -2.15
N THR A 88 7.00 6.73 -1.93
CA THR A 88 8.29 7.41 -2.11
C THR A 88 9.32 7.13 -1.01
N GLU A 89 8.89 6.65 0.16
CA GLU A 89 9.80 6.31 1.27
C GLU A 89 10.26 4.85 1.25
N LEU A 90 9.53 3.96 0.53
CA LEU A 90 9.68 2.52 0.65
C LEU A 90 11.08 2.04 0.29
N GLN A 91 11.67 2.52 -0.81
CA GLN A 91 12.99 2.05 -1.26
C GLN A 91 14.08 2.34 -0.22
N LYS A 92 14.14 3.58 0.29
CA LYS A 92 15.14 3.96 1.32
C LYS A 92 14.99 3.12 2.59
N LEU A 93 13.75 2.83 2.99
CA LEU A 93 13.47 2.01 4.17
C LEU A 93 13.79 0.53 3.93
N ALA A 94 13.50 -0.01 2.75
CA ALA A 94 13.84 -1.38 2.39
C ALA A 94 15.37 -1.60 2.37
N ASP A 95 16.12 -0.65 1.81
CA ASP A 95 17.58 -0.70 1.76
C ASP A 95 18.19 -0.60 3.18
N ALA A 96 17.57 0.16 4.07
CA ALA A 96 18.02 0.34 5.45
C ALA A 96 17.51 -0.75 6.42
N ARG A 97 16.57 -1.62 6.02
CA ARG A 97 15.86 -2.56 6.91
C ARG A 97 16.77 -3.35 7.82
N ARG A 98 17.89 -3.88 7.29
CA ARG A 98 18.84 -4.69 8.06
C ARG A 98 19.40 -3.93 9.26
N ARG A 99 19.76 -2.65 9.10
CA ARG A 99 20.26 -1.79 10.20
C ARG A 99 19.25 -1.71 11.35
N PHE A 100 17.96 -1.57 11.02
CA PHE A 100 16.89 -1.51 12.02
C PHE A 100 16.67 -2.86 12.71
N GLU A 101 16.65 -3.96 11.93
CA GLU A 101 16.51 -5.32 12.47
C GLU A 101 17.64 -5.67 13.44
N GLU A 102 18.89 -5.29 13.16
CA GLU A 102 20.05 -5.47 14.05
C GLU A 102 19.86 -4.70 15.37
N ALA A 103 19.08 -3.63 15.40
CA ALA A 103 18.71 -2.89 16.59
C ALA A 103 17.39 -3.38 17.24
N GLY A 104 16.79 -4.47 16.75
CA GLY A 104 15.53 -5.01 17.25
C GLY A 104 14.30 -4.19 16.87
N ILE A 105 14.36 -3.46 15.75
CA ILE A 105 13.27 -2.64 15.20
C ILE A 105 12.84 -3.27 13.87
N HIS A 106 11.56 -3.58 13.72
CA HIS A 106 11.02 -4.19 12.51
C HIS A 106 10.35 -3.15 11.63
N ILE A 107 10.89 -2.90 10.44
CA ILE A 107 10.19 -2.11 9.42
C ILE A 107 9.31 -3.09 8.63
N ILE A 108 8.00 -2.83 8.58
CA ILE A 108 7.05 -3.64 7.81
C ILE A 108 7.13 -3.21 6.34
N ILE A 109 8.06 -3.81 5.67
CA ILE A 109 8.35 -3.55 4.26
C ILE A 109 8.86 -4.80 3.56
N SER A 110 8.48 -4.96 2.31
CA SER A 110 8.98 -5.99 1.42
C SER A 110 10.49 -5.82 1.16
N ASP A 111 11.12 -6.83 0.61
CA ASP A 111 12.54 -6.78 0.25
C ASP A 111 12.79 -5.70 -0.80
N SER A 112 13.98 -5.12 -0.80
CA SER A 112 14.38 -4.00 -1.67
C SER A 112 14.16 -4.31 -3.16
N GLU A 113 14.41 -5.54 -3.59
CA GLU A 113 14.16 -6.00 -4.96
C GLU A 113 12.66 -5.94 -5.31
N LEU A 114 11.78 -6.46 -4.44
CA LEU A 114 10.34 -6.42 -4.68
C LEU A 114 9.82 -4.99 -4.67
N VAL A 115 10.31 -4.12 -3.77
CA VAL A 115 9.96 -2.69 -3.75
C VAL A 115 10.35 -2.03 -5.08
N THR A 116 11.55 -2.30 -5.59
CA THR A 116 12.02 -1.79 -6.89
C THR A 116 11.12 -2.27 -8.04
N ILE A 117 10.75 -3.55 -8.06
CA ILE A 117 9.82 -4.12 -9.06
C ILE A 117 8.46 -3.43 -8.98
N CYS A 118 7.92 -3.24 -7.79
CA CYS A 118 6.62 -2.59 -7.61
C CYS A 118 6.61 -1.10 -7.95
N ARG A 119 7.77 -0.44 -7.92
CA ARG A 119 7.90 0.98 -8.26
C ARG A 119 7.78 1.25 -9.77
N ASP A 120 8.13 0.29 -10.60
CA ASP A 120 8.08 0.40 -12.06
C ASP A 120 6.99 -0.50 -12.64
N LYS A 121 5.98 0.09 -13.28
CA LYS A 121 4.83 -0.62 -13.85
C LYS A 121 5.22 -1.65 -14.92
N ARG A 122 6.38 -1.48 -15.58
CA ARG A 122 6.91 -2.44 -16.57
C ARG A 122 7.39 -3.72 -15.87
N PHE A 123 8.07 -3.55 -14.74
CA PHE A 123 8.53 -4.69 -13.93
C PHE A 123 7.39 -5.32 -13.15
N THR A 124 6.41 -4.52 -12.68
CA THR A 124 5.19 -5.04 -12.05
C THR A 124 4.39 -5.89 -13.04
N ALA A 125 4.30 -5.49 -14.32
CA ALA A 125 3.66 -6.30 -15.36
C ALA A 125 4.39 -7.64 -15.53
N SER A 126 5.73 -7.62 -15.56
CA SER A 126 6.53 -8.85 -15.63
C SER A 126 6.32 -9.74 -14.39
N LEU A 127 6.16 -9.15 -13.20
CA LEU A 127 5.85 -9.89 -11.97
C LEU A 127 4.49 -10.58 -12.04
N PHE A 128 3.44 -9.87 -12.48
CA PHE A 128 2.11 -10.47 -12.66
C PHE A 128 2.14 -11.62 -13.67
N ASN A 129 2.86 -11.45 -14.81
CA ASN A 129 3.00 -12.50 -15.81
C ASN A 129 3.71 -13.74 -15.24
N ARG A 130 4.72 -13.60 -14.36
CA ARG A 130 5.32 -14.74 -13.64
C ARG A 130 4.35 -15.45 -12.69
N CYS A 131 3.33 -14.73 -12.23
CA CYS A 131 2.23 -15.29 -11.44
C CYS A 131 1.07 -15.81 -12.30
N ASP A 132 1.21 -15.96 -13.63
CA ASP A 132 0.15 -16.32 -14.56
C ASP A 132 -1.08 -15.38 -14.50
N ILE A 133 -0.86 -14.10 -14.20
CA ILE A 133 -1.88 -13.04 -14.21
C ILE A 133 -1.60 -12.13 -15.40
N ALA A 134 -2.58 -12.00 -16.28
CA ALA A 134 -2.46 -11.12 -17.44
C ALA A 134 -2.34 -9.64 -17.03
N THR A 135 -1.72 -8.84 -17.88
CA THR A 135 -1.60 -7.38 -17.72
C THR A 135 -2.01 -6.71 -19.03
N PRO A 136 -2.44 -5.43 -19.01
CA PRO A 136 -2.58 -4.67 -20.24
C PRO A 136 -1.26 -4.68 -21.01
N GLU A 137 -1.32 -4.95 -22.32
CA GLU A 137 -0.15 -4.96 -23.18
C GLU A 137 0.56 -3.60 -23.14
N ILE A 138 1.88 -3.60 -23.01
CA ILE A 138 2.70 -2.38 -23.12
C ILE A 138 3.20 -2.30 -24.54
N TYR A 139 2.89 -1.21 -25.22
CA TYR A 139 3.21 -1.00 -26.63
C TYR A 139 4.59 -0.37 -26.82
N GLU A 140 5.27 -0.79 -27.87
CA GLU A 140 6.43 -0.06 -28.38
C GLU A 140 5.97 1.26 -29.01
N ARG A 141 6.77 2.32 -28.85
CA ARG A 141 6.41 3.69 -29.29
C ARG A 141 6.17 3.80 -30.80
N GLU A 142 6.81 2.94 -31.56
CA GLU A 142 6.73 2.86 -33.01
C GLU A 142 5.50 2.12 -33.50
N ASN A 143 4.84 1.34 -32.62
CA ASN A 143 3.71 0.45 -32.96
C ASN A 143 2.55 0.62 -31.97
N LEU A 144 2.04 1.84 -31.83
CA LEU A 144 0.90 2.10 -30.95
C LEU A 144 -0.40 1.61 -31.58
N THR A 145 -1.20 0.91 -30.79
CA THR A 145 -2.57 0.54 -31.11
C THR A 145 -3.54 1.48 -30.38
N PHE A 146 -4.53 2.01 -31.08
CA PHE A 146 -5.51 2.95 -30.51
C PHE A 146 -6.89 2.30 -30.39
N PRO A 147 -7.68 2.69 -29.33
CA PRO A 147 -7.28 3.60 -28.28
C PRO A 147 -6.22 3.00 -27.34
N CYS A 148 -5.36 3.84 -26.77
CA CYS A 148 -4.38 3.42 -25.78
C CYS A 148 -4.37 4.32 -24.54
N PHE A 149 -3.62 3.91 -23.52
CA PHE A 149 -3.49 4.64 -22.28
C PHE A 149 -2.03 4.99 -22.03
N ALA A 150 -1.73 6.28 -21.92
CA ALA A 150 -0.40 6.79 -21.65
C ALA A 150 -0.27 7.13 -20.15
N LYS A 151 0.80 6.69 -19.51
CA LYS A 151 1.06 6.99 -18.09
C LYS A 151 2.55 6.92 -17.76
N PRO A 152 3.04 7.67 -16.74
CA PRO A 152 4.39 7.48 -16.23
C PRO A 152 4.54 6.06 -15.64
N TYR A 153 5.66 5.38 -15.93
CA TYR A 153 5.92 4.04 -15.37
C TYR A 153 6.09 4.05 -13.85
N ASP A 154 6.57 5.17 -13.28
CA ASP A 154 6.81 5.38 -11.84
C ASP A 154 5.77 6.32 -11.19
N GLY A 155 4.68 6.67 -11.91
CA GLY A 155 3.63 7.57 -11.43
C GLY A 155 2.70 6.92 -10.40
N SER A 156 2.02 7.76 -9.61
CA SER A 156 0.98 7.36 -8.66
C SER A 156 -0.24 8.29 -8.75
N ARG A 157 -1.40 7.86 -8.22
CA ARG A 157 -2.66 8.63 -8.18
C ARG A 157 -3.13 9.12 -9.55
N SER A 158 -2.85 8.37 -10.62
CA SER A 158 -3.17 8.75 -12.01
C SER A 158 -2.59 10.09 -12.48
N ILE A 159 -1.60 10.66 -11.77
CA ILE A 159 -0.94 11.89 -12.19
C ILE A 159 -0.18 11.63 -13.49
N GLY A 160 -0.43 12.46 -14.52
CA GLY A 160 0.19 12.32 -15.84
C GLY A 160 -0.38 11.18 -16.69
N ALA A 161 -1.43 10.51 -16.23
CA ALA A 161 -2.12 9.49 -17.01
C ALA A 161 -3.10 10.14 -18.01
N LYS A 162 -3.14 9.65 -19.26
CA LYS A 162 -3.99 10.18 -20.32
C LYS A 162 -4.55 9.07 -21.19
N TYR A 163 -5.83 9.16 -21.50
CA TYR A 163 -6.46 8.37 -22.55
C TYR A 163 -6.12 8.99 -23.92
N ILE A 164 -5.67 8.17 -24.84
CA ILE A 164 -5.27 8.53 -26.19
C ILE A 164 -6.24 7.83 -27.14
N HIS A 165 -7.14 8.59 -27.72
CA HIS A 165 -8.19 8.02 -28.58
C HIS A 165 -7.65 7.68 -29.97
N THR A 166 -6.88 8.60 -30.55
CA THR A 166 -6.27 8.45 -31.89
C THR A 166 -4.84 8.99 -31.90
N ALA A 167 -4.13 8.82 -33.01
CA ALA A 167 -2.76 9.32 -33.17
C ALA A 167 -2.65 10.85 -33.05
N GLU A 168 -3.71 11.58 -33.37
CA GLU A 168 -3.76 13.04 -33.27
C GLU A 168 -3.73 13.56 -31.84
N ASP A 169 -4.07 12.70 -30.85
CA ASP A 169 -4.02 13.04 -29.41
C ASP A 169 -2.61 12.98 -28.83
N LEU A 170 -1.65 12.43 -29.60
CA LEU A 170 -0.26 12.31 -29.18
C LEU A 170 0.44 13.67 -29.28
N SER A 171 1.04 14.11 -28.18
CA SER A 171 1.94 15.26 -28.22
C SER A 171 3.40 14.79 -28.45
N TYR A 172 4.20 15.65 -29.07
CA TYR A 172 5.64 15.41 -29.24
C TYR A 172 6.33 15.13 -27.90
N ASP A 173 5.98 15.89 -26.86
CA ASP A 173 6.57 15.76 -25.52
C ASP A 173 6.26 14.38 -24.91
N MET A 174 5.03 13.86 -25.07
CA MET A 174 4.67 12.50 -24.62
C MET A 174 5.48 11.42 -25.31
N LEU A 175 5.72 11.57 -26.62
CA LEU A 175 6.53 10.62 -27.40
C LEU A 175 8.02 10.69 -27.04
N LYS A 176 8.51 11.81 -26.53
CA LYS A 176 9.92 12.01 -26.16
C LYS A 176 10.22 11.74 -24.69
N ASP A 177 9.22 11.81 -23.82
CA ASP A 177 9.43 11.55 -22.40
C ASP A 177 9.68 10.04 -22.16
N PRO A 178 10.89 9.63 -21.75
CA PRO A 178 11.20 8.22 -21.52
C PRO A 178 10.41 7.62 -20.36
N LYS A 179 9.81 8.45 -19.51
CA LYS A 179 8.99 7.98 -18.38
C LYS A 179 7.59 7.55 -18.78
N ILE A 180 7.09 8.02 -19.92
CA ILE A 180 5.74 7.65 -20.37
C ILE A 180 5.79 6.27 -21.01
N ILE A 181 4.93 5.37 -20.56
CA ILE A 181 4.60 4.11 -21.23
C ILE A 181 3.22 4.21 -21.86
N PHE A 182 3.06 3.56 -23.01
CA PHE A 182 1.80 3.40 -23.68
C PHE A 182 1.33 1.96 -23.49
N CYS A 183 0.09 1.78 -23.13
CA CYS A 183 -0.44 0.44 -22.90
C CYS A 183 -1.87 0.31 -23.42
N GLN A 184 -2.30 -0.93 -23.59
CA GLN A 184 -3.67 -1.28 -23.95
C GLN A 184 -4.64 -0.52 -23.05
N TYR A 185 -5.64 0.12 -23.67
CA TYR A 185 -6.75 0.71 -22.92
C TYR A 185 -7.74 -0.37 -22.50
N ILE A 186 -8.08 -0.38 -21.21
CA ILE A 186 -9.10 -1.25 -20.65
C ILE A 186 -10.28 -0.35 -20.22
N ASP A 187 -11.45 -0.58 -20.82
CA ASP A 187 -12.66 0.21 -20.53
C ASP A 187 -13.28 -0.19 -19.20
N ILE A 188 -12.94 0.56 -18.16
CA ILE A 188 -13.50 0.39 -16.81
C ILE A 188 -14.86 1.07 -16.61
N THR A 189 -15.35 1.82 -17.59
CA THR A 189 -16.63 2.51 -17.49
C THR A 189 -17.82 1.65 -17.93
N ASN A 190 -17.61 0.79 -18.91
CA ASN A 190 -18.67 -0.01 -19.51
C ASN A 190 -18.44 -1.52 -19.44
N GLU A 191 -17.19 -1.97 -19.29
CA GLU A 191 -16.87 -3.38 -19.44
C GLU A 191 -16.22 -4.00 -18.19
N PHE A 192 -15.23 -3.34 -17.64
CA PHE A 192 -14.44 -3.88 -16.52
C PHE A 192 -14.76 -3.19 -15.21
N THR A 193 -14.71 -3.96 -14.14
CA THR A 193 -14.80 -3.45 -12.77
C THR A 193 -13.40 -3.31 -12.19
N GLU A 194 -13.13 -2.18 -11.52
CA GLU A 194 -11.86 -1.93 -10.84
C GLU A 194 -11.89 -2.46 -9.41
N PHE A 195 -10.87 -3.22 -9.05
CA PHE A 195 -10.64 -3.75 -7.72
C PHE A 195 -9.31 -3.27 -7.14
N THR A 196 -9.32 -2.99 -5.86
CA THR A 196 -8.11 -2.90 -5.04
C THR A 196 -8.15 -4.07 -4.05
N VAL A 197 -7.06 -4.82 -3.95
CA VAL A 197 -6.97 -5.96 -3.03
C VAL A 197 -5.90 -5.68 -1.99
N ASP A 198 -6.25 -5.79 -0.71
CA ASP A 198 -5.25 -5.82 0.35
C ASP A 198 -4.85 -7.28 0.60
N LEU A 199 -3.56 -7.54 0.51
CA LEU A 199 -2.91 -8.83 0.69
C LEU A 199 -2.04 -8.76 1.95
N TYR A 200 -2.18 -9.72 2.87
CA TYR A 200 -1.27 -9.86 4.00
C TYR A 200 -0.31 -11.02 3.76
N TYR A 201 0.98 -10.71 3.73
CA TYR A 201 2.05 -11.69 3.66
C TYR A 201 2.80 -11.78 4.98
N ASP A 202 3.03 -13.00 5.47
CA ASP A 202 3.87 -13.22 6.64
C ASP A 202 5.36 -12.98 6.32
N ARG A 203 6.23 -13.09 7.34
CA ARG A 203 7.68 -12.91 7.20
C ARG A 203 8.33 -13.84 6.18
N SER A 204 7.68 -14.94 5.81
CA SER A 204 8.17 -15.91 4.84
C SER A 204 7.64 -15.69 3.42
N GLY A 205 6.91 -14.60 3.18
CA GLY A 205 6.30 -14.31 1.89
C GLY A 205 5.09 -15.16 1.55
N ARG A 206 4.45 -15.80 2.55
CA ARG A 206 3.24 -16.60 2.36
C ARG A 206 2.00 -15.75 2.60
N LEU A 207 1.07 -15.80 1.66
CA LEU A 207 -0.21 -15.12 1.76
C LEU A 207 -1.03 -15.70 2.91
N LYS A 208 -1.53 -14.83 3.79
CA LYS A 208 -2.37 -15.17 4.93
C LYS A 208 -3.78 -14.64 4.84
N CYS A 209 -3.98 -13.59 4.04
CA CYS A 209 -5.31 -13.04 3.78
C CYS A 209 -5.28 -12.24 2.48
N ALA A 210 -6.40 -12.27 1.74
CA ALA A 210 -6.66 -11.43 0.59
C ALA A 210 -8.09 -10.91 0.67
N VAL A 211 -8.26 -9.57 0.59
CA VAL A 211 -9.59 -8.95 0.64
C VAL A 211 -9.78 -8.09 -0.61
N PRO A 212 -10.43 -8.62 -1.66
CA PRO A 212 -10.81 -7.83 -2.82
C PRO A 212 -11.88 -6.80 -2.47
N ARG A 213 -11.62 -5.55 -2.83
CA ARG A 213 -12.50 -4.40 -2.64
C ARG A 213 -12.84 -3.79 -3.99
N GLU A 214 -14.09 -3.87 -4.38
CA GLU A 214 -14.63 -3.18 -5.55
C GLU A 214 -14.60 -1.68 -5.31
N ARG A 215 -14.14 -0.90 -6.29
CA ARG A 215 -14.12 0.56 -6.25
C ARG A 215 -15.40 1.10 -6.88
N LEU A 216 -16.42 1.33 -6.05
CA LEU A 216 -17.73 1.81 -6.50
C LEU A 216 -17.70 3.30 -6.89
N GLU A 217 -16.91 4.10 -6.19
CA GLU A 217 -16.72 5.53 -6.47
C GLU A 217 -15.31 5.96 -6.04
N VAL A 218 -14.68 6.76 -6.89
CA VAL A 218 -13.33 7.30 -6.66
C VAL A 218 -13.37 8.82 -6.64
N ARG A 219 -12.72 9.45 -5.64
CA ARG A 219 -12.55 10.90 -5.53
C ARG A 219 -11.05 11.20 -5.43
N THR A 220 -10.53 12.00 -6.35
CA THR A 220 -9.10 12.40 -6.40
C THR A 220 -8.11 11.21 -6.30
N GLY A 221 -8.44 10.09 -6.98
CA GLY A 221 -7.60 8.88 -7.01
C GLY A 221 -7.76 7.94 -5.80
N GLU A 222 -8.52 8.34 -4.77
CA GLU A 222 -8.82 7.48 -3.61
C GLU A 222 -10.27 6.96 -3.65
N VAL A 223 -10.47 5.73 -3.16
CA VAL A 223 -11.81 5.16 -3.07
C VAL A 223 -12.64 5.92 -2.03
N SER A 224 -13.81 6.42 -2.44
CA SER A 224 -14.81 7.06 -1.57
C SER A 224 -15.97 6.12 -1.21
N LYS A 225 -16.34 5.23 -2.13
CA LYS A 225 -17.26 4.13 -1.86
C LYS A 225 -16.66 2.84 -2.38
N GLY A 226 -16.66 1.81 -1.57
CA GLY A 226 -16.12 0.50 -1.93
C GLY A 226 -16.90 -0.61 -1.26
N ALA A 227 -16.78 -1.82 -1.80
CA ALA A 227 -17.42 -2.99 -1.23
C ALA A 227 -16.48 -4.20 -1.28
N THR A 228 -16.44 -4.99 -0.21
CA THR A 228 -15.74 -6.29 -0.23
C THR A 228 -16.45 -7.26 -1.14
N ARG A 229 -15.68 -8.06 -1.92
CA ARG A 229 -16.24 -9.04 -2.87
C ARG A 229 -15.46 -10.34 -2.85
N ARG A 230 -16.14 -11.42 -2.50
CA ARG A 230 -15.63 -12.78 -2.67
C ARG A 230 -16.04 -13.30 -4.05
N ASN A 231 -15.15 -13.14 -5.01
CA ASN A 231 -15.40 -13.43 -6.43
C ASN A 231 -14.24 -14.23 -7.06
N GLY A 232 -14.26 -14.40 -8.38
CA GLY A 232 -13.21 -15.11 -9.12
C GLY A 232 -11.80 -14.52 -8.93
N LEU A 233 -11.67 -13.20 -8.71
CA LEU A 233 -10.39 -12.56 -8.39
C LEU A 233 -9.82 -13.09 -7.07
N TYR A 234 -10.64 -13.25 -6.03
CA TYR A 234 -10.19 -13.83 -4.76
C TYR A 234 -9.57 -15.22 -4.98
N THR A 235 -10.29 -16.11 -5.69
CA THR A 235 -9.81 -17.46 -5.95
C THR A 235 -8.51 -17.48 -6.76
N LEU A 236 -8.41 -16.62 -7.78
CA LEU A 236 -7.19 -16.46 -8.58
C LEU A 236 -5.99 -16.06 -7.72
N LEU A 237 -6.16 -15.08 -6.81
CA LEU A 237 -5.07 -14.59 -5.98
C LEU A 237 -4.60 -15.62 -4.96
N ILE A 238 -5.51 -16.39 -4.35
CA ILE A 238 -5.16 -17.48 -3.44
C ILE A 238 -4.35 -18.56 -4.18
N ASP A 239 -4.67 -18.86 -5.44
CA ASP A 239 -3.93 -19.83 -6.25
C ASP A 239 -2.57 -19.26 -6.73
N LYS A 240 -2.59 -18.08 -7.35
CA LYS A 240 -1.46 -17.55 -8.10
C LYS A 240 -0.48 -16.69 -7.31
N MET A 241 -0.93 -16.10 -6.20
CA MET A 241 -0.13 -15.23 -5.33
C MET A 241 -0.01 -15.78 -3.89
N SER A 242 -0.21 -17.09 -3.69
CA SER A 242 -0.08 -17.75 -2.39
C SER A 242 1.29 -17.60 -1.74
N HIS A 243 2.32 -17.43 -2.55
CA HIS A 243 3.69 -17.08 -2.14
C HIS A 243 4.26 -16.03 -3.07
N LEU A 244 4.76 -14.95 -2.51
CA LEU A 244 5.46 -13.91 -3.24
C LEU A 244 6.79 -13.63 -2.54
N GLU A 245 7.89 -13.95 -3.24
CA GLU A 245 9.24 -13.80 -2.70
C GLU A 245 9.50 -12.34 -2.33
N GLY A 246 10.07 -12.15 -1.15
CA GLY A 246 10.35 -10.82 -0.61
C GLY A 246 9.14 -10.05 -0.08
N ALA A 247 7.91 -10.55 -0.25
CA ALA A 247 6.71 -9.89 0.25
C ALA A 247 6.61 -9.98 1.78
N ARG A 248 6.19 -8.87 2.42
CA ARG A 248 5.97 -8.80 3.87
C ARG A 248 4.89 -7.79 4.23
N GLY A 249 4.05 -8.14 5.21
CA GLY A 249 3.02 -7.28 5.73
C GLY A 249 1.90 -7.00 4.73
N CYS A 250 1.35 -5.79 4.76
CA CYS A 250 0.29 -5.38 3.87
C CYS A 250 0.84 -4.96 2.50
N ILE A 251 0.29 -5.55 1.45
CA ILE A 251 0.51 -5.16 0.06
C ILE A 251 -0.84 -4.83 -0.55
N THR A 252 -0.93 -3.72 -1.26
CA THR A 252 -2.13 -3.30 -1.97
C THR A 252 -1.93 -3.46 -3.47
N ALA A 253 -2.72 -4.32 -4.13
CA ALA A 253 -2.66 -4.55 -5.57
C ALA A 253 -3.95 -4.10 -6.26
N GLN A 254 -3.87 -3.64 -7.52
CA GLN A 254 -5.01 -3.19 -8.32
C GLN A 254 -5.22 -4.11 -9.50
N PHE A 255 -6.49 -4.36 -9.80
CA PHE A 255 -6.93 -5.25 -10.88
C PHE A 255 -8.14 -4.68 -11.61
N PHE A 256 -8.23 -5.00 -12.92
CA PHE A 256 -9.46 -4.82 -13.69
C PHE A 256 -10.03 -6.21 -14.01
N CYS A 257 -11.33 -6.40 -13.76
CA CYS A 257 -11.99 -7.69 -13.87
C CYS A 257 -13.25 -7.59 -14.74
N LYS A 258 -13.44 -8.58 -15.65
CA LYS A 258 -14.66 -8.79 -16.43
C LYS A 258 -14.91 -10.29 -16.55
N GLY A 259 -15.89 -10.81 -15.80
CA GLY A 259 -16.11 -12.26 -15.71
C GLY A 259 -14.86 -13.00 -15.21
N SER A 260 -14.31 -13.90 -16.00
CA SER A 260 -13.07 -14.63 -15.71
C SER A 260 -11.79 -13.89 -16.16
N THR A 261 -11.93 -12.81 -16.92
CA THR A 261 -10.77 -12.03 -17.40
C THR A 261 -10.30 -11.10 -16.27
N VAL A 262 -9.03 -11.20 -15.90
CA VAL A 262 -8.39 -10.39 -14.87
C VAL A 262 -7.09 -9.79 -15.41
N TYR A 263 -6.93 -8.48 -15.27
CA TYR A 263 -5.69 -7.78 -15.57
C TYR A 263 -5.10 -7.22 -14.28
N GLY A 264 -3.83 -7.55 -13.98
CA GLY A 264 -3.03 -6.90 -12.93
C GLY A 264 -2.53 -5.53 -13.41
N ILE A 265 -2.68 -4.51 -12.59
CA ILE A 265 -2.41 -3.11 -12.97
C ILE A 265 -1.20 -2.53 -12.25
N GLU A 266 -1.17 -2.64 -10.93
CA GLU A 266 -0.07 -2.17 -10.09
C GLU A 266 -0.04 -2.88 -8.73
N ILE A 267 1.11 -2.87 -8.10
CA ILE A 267 1.31 -3.35 -6.73
C ILE A 267 1.98 -2.24 -5.93
N ASN A 268 1.40 -1.92 -4.78
CA ASN A 268 1.93 -0.96 -3.82
C ASN A 268 2.24 -1.71 -2.52
N PRO A 269 3.51 -2.00 -2.18
CA PRO A 269 3.86 -2.83 -1.02
C PRO A 269 3.76 -2.03 0.30
N ARG A 270 2.58 -1.57 0.61
CA ARG A 270 2.19 -0.81 1.81
C ARG A 270 0.66 -0.78 1.96
N PHE A 271 0.16 -0.27 3.10
CA PHE A 271 -1.27 -0.05 3.32
C PHE A 271 -1.89 0.91 2.29
N GLY A 272 -2.97 0.50 1.66
CA GLY A 272 -3.78 1.32 0.76
C GLY A 272 -4.67 2.33 1.49
N GLY A 273 -5.13 3.40 0.80
CA GLY A 273 -6.05 4.39 1.37
C GLY A 273 -7.43 3.82 1.72
N GLY A 274 -7.83 2.73 1.09
CA GLY A 274 -9.10 2.05 1.36
C GLY A 274 -8.99 0.88 2.35
N PHE A 275 -7.84 0.66 2.98
CA PHE A 275 -7.61 -0.42 3.96
C PHE A 275 -8.63 -0.45 5.11
N PRO A 276 -9.18 0.67 5.61
CA PRO A 276 -10.20 0.63 6.66
C PRO A 276 -11.39 -0.29 6.35
N LEU A 277 -11.77 -0.44 5.07
CA LEU A 277 -12.80 -1.42 4.69
C LEU A 277 -12.33 -2.86 4.92
N THR A 278 -11.07 -3.17 4.63
CA THR A 278 -10.49 -4.50 4.88
C THR A 278 -10.47 -4.81 6.37
N TYR A 279 -10.06 -3.85 7.20
CA TYR A 279 -10.05 -4.00 8.66
C TYR A 279 -11.48 -4.19 9.20
N ALA A 280 -12.43 -3.34 8.78
CA ALA A 280 -13.83 -3.45 9.18
C ALA A 280 -14.47 -4.80 8.77
N ALA A 281 -14.04 -5.37 7.65
CA ALA A 281 -14.47 -6.69 7.18
C ALA A 281 -13.84 -7.86 7.96
N GLY A 282 -12.93 -7.62 8.90
CA GLY A 282 -12.26 -8.64 9.71
C GLY A 282 -10.82 -8.95 9.29
N GLY A 283 -10.31 -8.32 8.23
CA GLY A 283 -8.90 -8.43 7.83
C GLY A 283 -7.97 -7.68 8.80
N ASN A 284 -7.72 -8.27 9.96
CA ASN A 284 -7.04 -7.65 11.09
C ASN A 284 -5.51 -7.60 10.92
N TYR A 285 -5.02 -6.95 9.85
CA TYR A 285 -3.58 -6.83 9.56
C TYR A 285 -2.80 -6.08 10.67
N PRO A 286 -3.31 -5.00 11.28
CA PRO A 286 -2.63 -4.37 12.42
C PRO A 286 -2.38 -5.34 13.58
N GLY A 287 -3.39 -6.10 13.99
CA GLY A 287 -3.26 -7.08 15.06
C GLY A 287 -2.32 -8.24 14.71
N TRP A 288 -2.34 -8.71 13.45
CA TRP A 288 -1.42 -9.76 13.00
C TRP A 288 0.02 -9.27 12.95
N LEU A 289 0.27 -8.03 12.52
CA LEU A 289 1.62 -7.44 12.53
C LEU A 289 2.16 -7.32 13.96
N ILE A 290 1.35 -6.88 14.91
CA ILE A 290 1.75 -6.82 16.32
C ILE A 290 2.12 -8.23 16.81
N ARG A 291 1.26 -9.22 16.62
CA ARG A 291 1.50 -10.61 17.06
C ARG A 291 2.73 -11.22 16.41
N GLU A 292 2.86 -11.08 15.10
CA GLU A 292 3.96 -11.70 14.35
C GLU A 292 5.31 -11.06 14.67
N TYR A 293 5.36 -9.72 14.71
CA TYR A 293 6.64 -9.00 14.80
C TYR A 293 7.06 -8.66 16.22
N LEU A 294 6.13 -8.38 17.14
CA LEU A 294 6.46 -8.05 18.52
C LEU A 294 6.39 -9.26 19.47
N TYR A 295 5.59 -10.29 19.12
CA TYR A 295 5.42 -11.47 19.97
C TYR A 295 5.88 -12.79 19.34
N GLY A 296 6.29 -12.76 18.06
CA GLY A 296 6.84 -13.95 17.37
C GLY A 296 5.79 -15.01 17.05
N GLU A 297 4.50 -14.66 17.05
CA GLU A 297 3.43 -15.59 16.76
C GLU A 297 3.35 -15.92 15.27
N LYS A 298 2.93 -17.14 14.94
CA LYS A 298 2.62 -17.53 13.57
C LYS A 298 1.19 -17.10 13.23
N ILE A 299 1.03 -16.43 12.09
CA ILE A 299 -0.29 -16.01 11.61
C ILE A 299 -0.88 -17.13 10.76
N PRO A 300 -2.04 -17.69 11.13
CA PRO A 300 -2.74 -18.66 10.29
C PRO A 300 -3.30 -17.98 9.03
N PHE A 301 -3.65 -18.78 8.03
CA PHE A 301 -4.43 -18.28 6.90
C PHE A 301 -5.83 -17.90 7.39
N PHE A 302 -6.32 -16.74 6.93
CA PHE A 302 -7.62 -16.19 7.31
C PHE A 302 -8.43 -15.82 6.07
N ASP A 303 -9.65 -16.36 5.96
CA ASP A 303 -10.58 -16.08 4.87
C ASP A 303 -12.03 -15.82 5.34
N GLU A 304 -12.24 -15.69 6.65
CA GLU A 304 -13.57 -15.46 7.25
C GLU A 304 -13.97 -13.96 7.26
N TRP A 305 -13.36 -13.15 6.39
CA TRP A 305 -13.72 -11.73 6.26
C TRP A 305 -15.12 -11.56 5.65
N GLU A 306 -15.81 -10.49 6.06
CA GLU A 306 -17.18 -10.18 5.65
C GLU A 306 -17.23 -9.81 4.16
N ASN A 307 -18.05 -10.56 3.41
CA ASN A 307 -18.34 -10.32 2.00
C ASN A 307 -19.52 -9.35 1.87
N ASN A 308 -19.50 -8.50 0.83
CA ASN A 308 -20.51 -7.48 0.55
C ASN A 308 -20.64 -6.37 1.62
N LEU A 309 -19.63 -6.18 2.48
CA LEU A 309 -19.57 -5.01 3.34
C LEU A 309 -19.31 -3.77 2.49
N ILE A 310 -20.12 -2.73 2.64
CA ILE A 310 -20.02 -1.48 1.90
C ILE A 310 -19.46 -0.40 2.80
N MET A 311 -18.39 0.25 2.36
CA MET A 311 -17.84 1.45 2.98
C MET A 311 -18.34 2.69 2.24
N LEU A 312 -18.93 3.61 2.95
CA LEU A 312 -19.31 4.96 2.50
C LEU A 312 -18.47 5.97 3.27
N ARG A 313 -17.41 6.49 2.65
CA ARG A 313 -16.56 7.49 3.30
C ARG A 313 -17.22 8.85 3.27
N TYR A 314 -17.08 9.57 4.36
CA TYR A 314 -17.52 10.95 4.52
C TYR A 314 -16.38 11.81 5.05
N ASP A 315 -16.51 13.12 4.94
CA ASP A 315 -15.50 14.03 5.46
C ASP A 315 -15.64 14.17 6.97
N ALA A 316 -14.59 13.78 7.69
CA ALA A 316 -14.42 13.99 9.12
C ALA A 316 -13.33 15.04 9.38
N LYS A 317 -13.25 15.59 10.59
CA LYS A 317 -12.31 16.63 10.95
C LYS A 317 -11.68 16.41 12.32
N VAL A 318 -10.43 16.85 12.44
CA VAL A 318 -9.74 17.05 13.71
C VAL A 318 -9.63 18.58 13.90
N LEU A 319 -10.07 19.07 15.06
CA LEU A 319 -9.99 20.49 15.39
C LEU A 319 -8.79 20.71 16.31
N VAL A 320 -7.95 21.67 15.94
CA VAL A 320 -6.74 22.06 16.70
C VAL A 320 -6.70 23.57 16.85
N HIS A 321 -6.11 24.03 17.95
CA HIS A 321 -5.89 25.46 18.16
C HIS A 321 -4.53 25.87 17.57
N GLU A 322 -4.52 26.94 16.83
CA GLU A 322 -3.28 27.61 16.43
C GLU A 322 -2.67 28.26 17.69
N LYS A 323 -1.41 27.92 17.99
CA LYS A 323 -0.64 28.48 19.11
C LYS A 323 0.30 29.53 18.62
#